data_60518690bb3edaab33dc1b56b4db5120
#
_entry.id   60518690bb3edaab33dc1b56b4db5120
#
_cell.length_a   1.000
_cell.length_b   1.000
_cell.length_c   1.000
_cell.angle_alpha   90.00
_cell.angle_beta   90.00
_cell.angle_gamma   90.00
#
_symmetry.space_group_name_H-M   'P 1'
#
loop_
_entity.id
_entity.type
_entity.pdbx_description
1 polymer ?
#
loop_
_entity_poly.entity_id
_entity_poly.type
_entity_poly.pdbx_seq_one_letter_code
_entity_poly.pdbx_strand_id
1 'polypeptide(L)'
;MLWDNVADYVKATEDGRVNRPKNKSYEVVRECLKDPCFIAKLHFFKCIANQLQPFLAKYQTSKPMLPFLNDDLCMIIRSLMRRFIKSDILQGASDEQLVKIKVADQKIHVNHKRVDVGFASEKLKGTGNCKPSEKQVMDFRMESKTCLIQLLEKMLEKCPVSYSLVRHLSCLNPVKMASNKEACSVKFRKSPEIAS
;
A
#
# COMPACT_ATOMS: atom_id res chain seq x y z
N MET A 1 18.05 13.99 7.34
CA MET A 1 18.75 13.90 8.64
C MET A 1 19.38 12.52 8.87
N LEU A 2 18.65 11.44 9.17
CA LEU A 2 19.28 10.13 9.46
C LEU A 2 20.02 9.53 8.27
N TRP A 3 19.47 9.69 7.08
CA TRP A 3 20.03 9.17 5.84
C TRP A 3 21.31 9.90 5.43
N ASP A 4 21.37 11.20 5.59
CA ASP A 4 22.56 12.01 5.28
C ASP A 4 23.75 11.53 6.13
N ASN A 5 23.53 11.28 7.42
CA ASN A 5 24.55 10.73 8.32
C ASN A 5 25.05 9.35 7.87
N VAL A 6 24.16 8.48 7.33
CA VAL A 6 24.55 7.16 6.80
C VAL A 6 25.41 7.32 5.54
N ALA A 7 25.03 8.23 4.64
CA ALA A 7 25.79 8.51 3.43
C ALA A 7 27.19 9.09 3.75
N ASP A 8 27.26 10.02 4.72
CA ASP A 8 28.51 10.61 5.19
C ASP A 8 29.42 9.58 5.85
N TYR A 9 28.84 8.66 6.65
CA TYR A 9 29.59 7.56 7.25
C TYR A 9 30.19 6.62 6.20
N VAL A 10 29.41 6.22 5.19
CA VAL A 10 29.91 5.35 4.11
C VAL A 10 31.01 6.06 3.33
N LYS A 11 30.84 7.34 3.01
CA LYS A 11 31.88 8.14 2.34
C LYS A 11 33.14 8.25 3.18
N ALA A 12 33.04 8.52 4.49
CA ALA A 12 34.19 8.59 5.40
C ALA A 12 34.94 7.26 5.47
N THR A 13 34.21 6.15 5.34
CA THR A 13 34.78 4.78 5.31
C THR A 13 35.50 4.50 3.98
N GLU A 14 34.93 4.93 2.86
CA GLU A 14 35.55 4.80 1.53
C GLU A 14 36.80 5.69 1.39
N ASP A 15 36.79 6.87 1.99
CA ASP A 15 37.94 7.80 2.06
C ASP A 15 39.03 7.34 3.05
N GLY A 16 38.81 6.21 3.76
CA GLY A 16 39.78 5.68 4.75
C GLY A 16 39.84 6.44 6.06
N ARG A 17 38.92 7.39 6.29
CA ARG A 17 38.88 8.18 7.54
C ARG A 17 38.30 7.40 8.72
N VAL A 18 37.53 6.34 8.44
CA VAL A 18 36.92 5.43 9.41
C VAL A 18 37.16 4.00 8.99
N ASN A 19 37.39 3.10 9.95
CA ASN A 19 37.59 1.68 9.67
C ASN A 19 36.34 1.07 9.02
N ARG A 20 36.53 0.39 7.89
CA ARG A 20 35.43 -0.27 7.15
C ARG A 20 34.91 -1.49 7.91
N PRO A 21 33.61 -1.53 8.22
CA PRO A 21 33.00 -2.72 8.83
C PRO A 21 33.08 -3.92 7.89
N LYS A 22 33.49 -5.08 8.41
CA LYS A 22 33.54 -6.36 7.67
C LYS A 22 32.25 -7.14 7.82
N ASN A 23 31.10 -6.51 7.56
CA ASN A 23 29.82 -7.18 7.67
C ASN A 23 28.96 -6.98 6.41
N LYS A 24 28.06 -7.95 6.18
CA LYS A 24 27.18 -7.97 5.03
C LYS A 24 26.22 -6.76 5.00
N SER A 25 25.78 -6.26 6.15
CA SER A 25 24.88 -5.12 6.25
C SER A 25 25.51 -3.84 5.70
N TYR A 26 26.80 -3.60 5.99
CA TYR A 26 27.52 -2.46 5.44
C TYR A 26 27.59 -2.52 3.90
N GLU A 27 27.91 -3.70 3.33
CA GLU A 27 27.98 -3.86 1.88
C GLU A 27 26.62 -3.58 1.22
N VAL A 28 25.52 -4.07 1.81
CA VAL A 28 24.16 -3.80 1.32
C VAL A 28 23.86 -2.31 1.33
N VAL A 29 24.16 -1.61 2.42
CA VAL A 29 23.92 -0.16 2.54
C VAL A 29 24.75 0.60 1.52
N ARG A 30 26.00 0.23 1.34
CA ARG A 30 26.92 0.82 0.35
C ARG A 30 26.39 0.66 -1.08
N GLU A 31 25.91 -0.52 -1.44
CA GLU A 31 25.32 -0.76 -2.77
C GLU A 31 24.02 0.04 -2.95
N CYS A 32 23.17 0.11 -1.92
CA CYS A 32 21.96 0.93 -1.97
C CYS A 32 22.24 2.42 -2.23
N LEU A 33 23.34 2.96 -1.71
CA LEU A 33 23.74 4.37 -1.93
C LEU A 33 24.10 4.66 -3.39
N LYS A 34 24.46 3.65 -4.18
CA LYS A 34 24.74 3.78 -5.60
C LYS A 34 23.49 3.86 -6.47
N ASP A 35 22.32 3.42 -5.94
CA ASP A 35 21.06 3.49 -6.66
C ASP A 35 20.47 4.91 -6.59
N PRO A 36 20.39 5.66 -7.69
CA PRO A 36 19.85 7.02 -7.70
C PRO A 36 18.35 7.06 -7.37
N CYS A 37 17.64 5.94 -7.46
CA CYS A 37 16.23 5.82 -7.08
C CYS A 37 16.03 5.35 -5.63
N PHE A 38 17.09 5.06 -4.88
CA PHE A 38 16.97 4.44 -3.55
C PHE A 38 16.13 5.28 -2.58
N ILE A 39 16.38 6.59 -2.52
CA ILE A 39 15.59 7.51 -1.67
C ILE A 39 14.13 7.52 -2.09
N ALA A 40 13.84 7.49 -3.40
CA ALA A 40 12.47 7.39 -3.89
C ALA A 40 11.81 6.05 -3.47
N LYS A 41 12.55 4.94 -3.51
CA LYS A 41 12.08 3.63 -3.02
C LYS A 41 11.71 3.69 -1.54
N LEU A 42 12.54 4.28 -0.69
CA LEU A 42 12.23 4.47 0.74
C LEU A 42 10.99 5.33 0.96
N HIS A 43 10.84 6.42 0.22
CA HIS A 43 9.65 7.28 0.28
C HIS A 43 8.38 6.55 -0.19
N PHE A 44 8.48 5.69 -1.20
CA PHE A 44 7.38 4.87 -1.66
C PHE A 44 6.90 3.90 -0.56
N PHE A 45 7.82 3.18 0.08
CA PHE A 45 7.48 2.29 1.21
C PHE A 45 6.91 3.06 2.39
N LYS A 46 7.48 4.22 2.75
CA LYS A 46 6.95 5.10 3.78
C LYS A 46 5.52 5.54 3.47
N CYS A 47 5.23 5.87 2.20
CA CYS A 47 3.88 6.26 1.77
C CYS A 47 2.87 5.11 1.97
N ILE A 48 3.24 3.87 1.61
CA ILE A 48 2.40 2.69 1.85
C ILE A 48 2.22 2.45 3.36
N ALA A 49 3.29 2.49 4.13
CA ALA A 49 3.24 2.29 5.58
C ALA A 49 2.31 3.32 6.26
N ASN A 50 2.45 4.60 5.91
CA ASN A 50 1.59 5.67 6.43
C ASN A 50 0.11 5.48 6.06
N GLN A 51 -0.17 4.86 4.92
CA GLN A 51 -1.55 4.55 4.49
C GLN A 51 -2.15 3.39 5.30
N LEU A 52 -1.34 2.41 5.70
CA LEU A 52 -1.77 1.24 6.46
C LEU A 52 -1.79 1.48 7.98
N GLN A 53 -0.91 2.33 8.48
CA GLN A 53 -0.74 2.57 9.92
C GLN A 53 -2.03 2.98 10.66
N PRO A 54 -2.88 3.90 10.14
CA PRO A 54 -4.13 4.27 10.82
C PRO A 54 -5.08 3.08 11.01
N PHE A 55 -5.14 2.18 10.01
CA PHE A 55 -5.91 0.96 10.11
C PHE A 55 -5.37 0.05 11.22
N LEU A 56 -4.06 -0.23 11.19
CA LEU A 56 -3.43 -1.08 12.20
C LEU A 56 -3.62 -0.51 13.61
N ALA A 57 -3.44 0.79 13.81
CA ALA A 57 -3.65 1.46 15.10
C ALA A 57 -5.12 1.37 15.56
N LYS A 58 -6.09 1.55 14.62
CA LYS A 58 -7.52 1.45 14.91
C LYS A 58 -7.94 0.08 15.43
N TYR A 59 -7.31 -0.99 14.92
CA TYR A 59 -7.64 -2.37 15.28
C TYR A 59 -6.80 -2.95 16.43
N GLN A 60 -5.82 -2.20 16.94
CA GLN A 60 -5.10 -2.50 18.19
C GLN A 60 -5.92 -2.00 19.41
N THR A 61 -7.08 -2.59 19.63
CA THR A 61 -8.03 -2.15 20.68
C THR A 61 -8.80 -3.34 21.23
N SER A 62 -9.29 -3.23 22.46
CA SER A 62 -10.21 -4.21 23.08
C SER A 62 -11.68 -3.99 22.68
N LYS A 63 -11.99 -2.94 21.91
CA LYS A 63 -13.36 -2.64 21.47
C LYS A 63 -13.79 -3.57 20.33
N PRO A 64 -15.09 -3.89 20.19
CA PRO A 64 -15.61 -4.71 19.10
C PRO A 64 -15.58 -3.93 17.77
N MET A 65 -14.58 -4.19 16.95
CA MET A 65 -14.33 -3.46 15.69
C MET A 65 -14.85 -4.18 14.43
N LEU A 66 -15.36 -5.40 14.55
CA LEU A 66 -15.85 -6.20 13.42
C LEU A 66 -16.87 -5.49 12.50
N PRO A 67 -17.82 -4.67 13.03
CA PRO A 67 -18.76 -3.95 12.17
C PRO A 67 -18.11 -2.94 11.21
N PHE A 68 -16.89 -2.50 11.49
CA PHE A 68 -16.15 -1.53 10.67
C PHE A 68 -15.14 -2.19 9.72
N LEU A 69 -14.77 -3.44 9.99
CA LEU A 69 -13.64 -4.12 9.37
C LEU A 69 -13.76 -4.20 7.85
N ASN A 70 -14.93 -4.61 7.33
CA ASN A 70 -15.13 -4.72 5.88
C ASN A 70 -14.91 -3.38 5.18
N ASP A 71 -15.50 -2.32 5.71
CA ASP A 71 -15.47 -1.00 5.09
C ASP A 71 -14.04 -0.42 5.08
N ASP A 72 -13.35 -0.54 6.22
CA ASP A 72 -11.98 -0.06 6.36
C ASP A 72 -11.02 -0.81 5.42
N LEU A 73 -11.14 -2.15 5.34
CA LEU A 73 -10.33 -2.96 4.43
C LEU A 73 -10.63 -2.64 2.96
N CYS A 74 -11.91 -2.53 2.57
CA CYS A 74 -12.29 -2.17 1.21
C CYS A 74 -11.80 -0.76 0.84
N MET A 75 -11.82 0.18 1.78
CA MET A 75 -11.29 1.53 1.58
C MET A 75 -9.78 1.50 1.29
N ILE A 76 -9.00 0.73 2.05
CA ILE A 76 -7.55 0.58 1.83
C ILE A 76 -7.29 -0.10 0.49
N ILE A 77 -7.94 -1.22 0.21
CA ILE A 77 -7.79 -1.98 -1.04
C ILE A 77 -8.09 -1.07 -2.24
N ARG A 78 -9.20 -0.35 -2.21
CA ARG A 78 -9.60 0.61 -3.26
C ARG A 78 -8.57 1.72 -3.42
N SER A 79 -8.04 2.25 -2.34
CA SER A 79 -7.03 3.32 -2.36
C SER A 79 -5.71 2.84 -2.97
N LEU A 80 -5.27 1.62 -2.65
CA LEU A 80 -4.08 1.02 -3.25
C LEU A 80 -4.29 0.70 -4.74
N MET A 81 -5.46 0.16 -5.11
CA MET A 81 -5.82 -0.13 -6.51
C MET A 81 -5.83 1.13 -7.39
N ARG A 82 -6.33 2.26 -6.88
CA ARG A 82 -6.37 3.55 -7.60
C ARG A 82 -4.99 4.01 -8.08
N ARG A 83 -3.92 3.52 -7.47
CA ARG A 83 -2.55 3.92 -7.81
C ARG A 83 -2.08 3.35 -9.15
N PHE A 84 -2.68 2.26 -9.64
CA PHE A 84 -2.24 1.60 -10.89
C PHE A 84 -3.36 0.98 -11.73
N ILE A 85 -4.59 0.91 -11.23
CA ILE A 85 -5.75 0.44 -11.99
C ILE A 85 -6.49 1.64 -12.59
N LYS A 86 -7.03 1.46 -13.80
CA LYS A 86 -7.82 2.47 -14.49
C LYS A 86 -9.06 2.86 -13.68
N SER A 87 -9.40 4.15 -13.70
CA SER A 87 -10.49 4.71 -12.89
C SER A 87 -11.87 4.18 -13.28
N ASP A 88 -12.10 3.90 -14.56
CA ASP A 88 -13.34 3.33 -15.08
C ASP A 88 -13.68 1.96 -14.48
N ILE A 89 -12.66 1.15 -14.20
CA ILE A 89 -12.81 -0.17 -13.55
C ILE A 89 -13.22 -0.03 -12.08
N LEU A 90 -12.73 1.00 -11.40
CA LEU A 90 -12.97 1.20 -9.96
C LEU A 90 -14.19 2.07 -9.66
N GLN A 91 -14.62 2.88 -10.65
CA GLN A 91 -15.75 3.78 -10.51
C GLN A 91 -17.04 2.97 -10.46
N GLY A 92 -17.81 3.14 -9.38
CA GLY A 92 -19.06 2.42 -9.18
C GLY A 92 -18.91 0.95 -8.75
N ALA A 93 -17.71 0.39 -8.67
CA ALA A 93 -17.51 -0.96 -8.18
C ALA A 93 -17.95 -1.09 -6.72
N SER A 94 -18.87 -2.01 -6.42
CA SER A 94 -19.24 -2.36 -5.06
C SER A 94 -18.08 -3.07 -4.35
N ASP A 95 -18.15 -3.21 -3.02
CA ASP A 95 -17.14 -3.93 -2.25
C ASP A 95 -17.00 -5.40 -2.70
N GLU A 96 -18.12 -6.03 -3.09
CA GLU A 96 -18.10 -7.40 -3.61
C GLU A 96 -17.45 -7.52 -4.98
N GLN A 97 -17.61 -6.51 -5.83
CA GLN A 97 -16.94 -6.42 -7.13
C GLN A 97 -15.45 -6.12 -6.96
N LEU A 98 -15.12 -5.24 -5.99
CA LEU A 98 -13.74 -4.84 -5.70
C LEU A 98 -12.85 -6.05 -5.38
N VAL A 99 -13.31 -6.96 -4.52
CA VAL A 99 -12.54 -8.14 -4.11
C VAL A 99 -12.40 -9.19 -5.22
N LYS A 100 -13.23 -9.12 -6.27
CA LYS A 100 -13.18 -10.03 -7.43
C LYS A 100 -12.27 -9.51 -8.54
N ILE A 101 -11.76 -8.28 -8.44
CA ILE A 101 -10.86 -7.72 -9.44
C ILE A 101 -9.55 -8.52 -9.46
N LYS A 102 -9.20 -9.06 -10.63
CA LYS A 102 -7.93 -9.75 -10.85
C LYS A 102 -6.80 -8.72 -10.99
N VAL A 103 -6.20 -8.34 -9.86
CA VAL A 103 -5.19 -7.26 -9.80
C VAL A 103 -3.95 -7.53 -10.64
N ALA A 104 -3.67 -8.78 -11.01
CA ALA A 104 -2.57 -9.15 -11.91
C ALA A 104 -2.87 -8.92 -13.40
N ASP A 105 -4.15 -8.71 -13.79
CA ASP A 105 -4.52 -8.51 -15.20
C ASP A 105 -4.00 -7.16 -15.71
N GLN A 106 -3.01 -7.22 -16.60
CA GLN A 106 -2.37 -6.02 -17.17
C GLN A 106 -3.33 -5.14 -17.98
N LYS A 107 -4.45 -5.69 -18.51
CA LYS A 107 -5.42 -4.95 -19.33
C LYS A 107 -6.12 -3.85 -18.55
N ILE A 108 -6.28 -4.02 -17.24
CA ILE A 108 -6.93 -3.05 -16.35
C ILE A 108 -5.97 -2.00 -15.81
N HIS A 109 -4.66 -2.13 -16.05
CA HIS A 109 -3.66 -1.21 -15.50
C HIS A 109 -3.54 0.07 -16.31
N VAL A 110 -3.20 1.15 -15.62
CA VAL A 110 -2.74 2.40 -16.28
C VAL A 110 -1.35 2.19 -16.89
N ASN A 111 -1.00 3.07 -17.84
CA ASN A 111 0.37 3.10 -18.36
C ASN A 111 1.39 3.32 -17.23
N HIS A 112 2.58 2.71 -17.31
CA HIS A 112 3.63 2.79 -16.30
C HIS A 112 3.98 4.22 -15.90
N LYS A 113 3.97 5.16 -16.85
CA LYS A 113 4.20 6.60 -16.58
C LYS A 113 3.17 7.22 -15.64
N ARG A 114 1.95 6.64 -15.58
CA ARG A 114 0.82 7.13 -14.77
C ARG A 114 0.65 6.38 -13.44
N VAL A 115 1.53 5.42 -13.15
CA VAL A 115 1.50 4.74 -11.83
C VAL A 115 1.76 5.78 -10.75
N ASP A 116 0.85 5.86 -9.78
CA ASP A 116 0.99 6.77 -8.65
C ASP A 116 1.95 6.18 -7.61
N VAL A 117 3.12 6.76 -7.52
CA VAL A 117 4.16 6.41 -6.53
C VAL A 117 4.14 7.36 -5.31
N GLY A 118 3.14 8.23 -5.20
CA GLY A 118 2.98 9.19 -4.11
C GLY A 118 4.15 10.18 -4.04
N PHE A 119 4.53 10.57 -2.84
CA PHE A 119 5.62 11.53 -2.59
C PHE A 119 6.99 11.07 -3.12
N ALA A 120 7.16 9.80 -3.48
CA ALA A 120 8.38 9.33 -4.13
C ALA A 120 8.64 10.02 -5.48
N SER A 121 7.60 10.49 -6.17
CA SER A 121 7.71 11.22 -7.44
C SER A 121 8.53 12.52 -7.32
N GLU A 122 8.47 13.20 -6.18
CA GLU A 122 9.27 14.41 -5.92
C GLU A 122 10.75 14.08 -5.76
N LYS A 123 11.06 12.93 -5.17
CA LYS A 123 12.44 12.46 -4.98
C LYS A 123 13.09 11.96 -6.26
N LEU A 124 12.30 11.62 -7.26
CA LEU A 124 12.79 11.28 -8.61
C LEU A 124 13.25 12.50 -9.41
N LYS A 125 12.84 13.72 -9.02
CA LYS A 125 13.29 14.95 -9.67
C LYS A 125 14.78 15.24 -9.42
N GLY A 126 15.38 14.58 -8.42
CA GLY A 126 16.79 14.67 -8.05
C GLY A 126 17.21 16.06 -7.55
N THR A 127 18.06 16.11 -6.55
CA THR A 127 18.80 17.31 -6.14
C THR A 127 20.28 17.02 -6.38
N GLY A 128 20.95 17.83 -7.22
CA GLY A 128 22.38 17.70 -7.47
C GLY A 128 22.76 16.67 -8.55
N ASN A 129 23.99 16.14 -8.46
CA ASN A 129 24.65 15.33 -9.49
C ASN A 129 24.10 13.88 -9.66
N CYS A 130 23.11 13.46 -8.87
CA CYS A 130 22.53 12.10 -8.89
C CYS A 130 21.08 12.10 -9.41
N LYS A 131 20.83 12.74 -10.56
CA LYS A 131 19.52 12.67 -11.19
C LYS A 131 19.33 11.30 -11.87
N PRO A 132 18.28 10.51 -11.54
CA PRO A 132 18.02 9.27 -12.22
C PRO A 132 17.70 9.50 -13.70
N SER A 133 18.14 8.60 -14.56
CA SER A 133 17.79 8.60 -15.99
C SER A 133 16.30 8.27 -16.17
N GLU A 134 15.74 8.62 -17.33
CA GLU A 134 14.34 8.29 -17.65
C GLU A 134 14.07 6.78 -17.56
N LYS A 135 15.04 5.96 -17.99
CA LYS A 135 14.96 4.50 -17.86
C LYS A 135 14.85 4.08 -16.40
N GLN A 136 15.71 4.58 -15.53
CA GLN A 136 15.68 4.26 -14.09
C GLN A 136 14.38 4.71 -13.42
N VAL A 137 13.83 5.87 -13.82
CA VAL A 137 12.52 6.32 -13.34
C VAL A 137 11.40 5.37 -13.79
N MET A 138 11.48 4.87 -15.04
CA MET A 138 10.51 3.93 -15.56
C MET A 138 10.62 2.57 -14.84
N ASP A 139 11.81 2.06 -14.67
CA ASP A 139 12.08 0.81 -13.95
C ASP A 139 11.54 0.90 -12.51
N PHE A 140 11.81 2.00 -11.81
CA PHE A 140 11.27 2.25 -10.47
C PHE A 140 9.73 2.23 -10.44
N ARG A 141 9.05 2.84 -11.43
CA ARG A 141 7.57 2.80 -11.50
C ARG A 141 7.04 1.40 -11.78
N MET A 142 7.74 0.60 -12.60
CA MET A 142 7.40 -0.80 -12.85
C MET A 142 7.57 -1.65 -11.59
N GLU A 143 8.68 -1.50 -10.87
CA GLU A 143 8.94 -2.17 -9.59
C GLU A 143 7.89 -1.79 -8.54
N SER A 144 7.56 -0.50 -8.43
CA SER A 144 6.52 0.01 -7.52
C SER A 144 5.15 -0.59 -7.84
N LYS A 145 4.78 -0.68 -9.12
CA LYS A 145 3.53 -1.33 -9.54
C LYS A 145 3.52 -2.81 -9.17
N THR A 146 4.60 -3.52 -9.42
CA THR A 146 4.73 -4.95 -9.05
C THR A 146 4.58 -5.14 -7.54
N CYS A 147 5.20 -4.28 -6.74
CA CYS A 147 5.06 -4.29 -5.28
C CYS A 147 3.60 -4.06 -4.84
N LEU A 148 2.87 -3.12 -5.46
CA LEU A 148 1.46 -2.87 -5.17
C LEU A 148 0.57 -4.06 -5.54
N ILE A 149 0.83 -4.72 -6.67
CA ILE A 149 0.11 -5.94 -7.09
C ILE A 149 0.32 -7.03 -6.05
N GLN A 150 1.57 -7.35 -5.69
CA GLN A 150 1.90 -8.39 -4.72
C GLN A 150 1.29 -8.10 -3.34
N LEU A 151 1.32 -6.84 -2.90
CA LEU A 151 0.69 -6.42 -1.65
C LEU A 151 -0.81 -6.67 -1.68
N LEU A 152 -1.50 -6.26 -2.76
CA LEU A 152 -2.94 -6.45 -2.90
C LEU A 152 -3.33 -7.91 -3.03
N GLU A 153 -2.58 -8.73 -3.77
CA GLU A 153 -2.80 -10.17 -3.84
C GLU A 153 -2.73 -10.80 -2.45
N LYS A 154 -1.71 -10.43 -1.66
CA LYS A 154 -1.58 -10.91 -0.27
C LYS A 154 -2.70 -10.39 0.63
N MET A 155 -3.14 -9.16 0.47
CA MET A 155 -4.27 -8.62 1.22
C MET A 155 -5.57 -9.36 0.86
N LEU A 156 -5.84 -9.58 -0.42
CA LEU A 156 -7.03 -10.30 -0.88
C LEU A 156 -7.03 -11.78 -0.47
N GLU A 157 -5.85 -12.40 -0.37
CA GLU A 157 -5.67 -13.78 0.10
C GLU A 157 -5.86 -13.91 1.62
N LYS A 158 -5.27 -12.99 2.40
CA LYS A 158 -5.14 -13.13 3.86
C LYS A 158 -6.17 -12.34 4.66
N CYS A 159 -6.67 -11.23 4.13
CA CYS A 159 -7.65 -10.43 4.84
C CYS A 159 -9.07 -11.03 4.66
N PRO A 160 -9.92 -10.93 5.68
CA PRO A 160 -11.25 -11.57 5.68
C PRO A 160 -12.30 -10.80 4.83
N VAL A 161 -11.89 -10.00 3.85
CA VAL A 161 -12.80 -9.22 2.97
C VAL A 161 -13.67 -10.11 2.07
N SER A 162 -13.21 -11.35 1.78
CA SER A 162 -13.96 -12.33 1.01
C SER A 162 -15.04 -13.04 1.83
N TYR A 163 -14.97 -13.01 3.16
CA TYR A 163 -15.89 -13.72 4.03
C TYR A 163 -17.25 -13.02 4.08
N SER A 164 -18.32 -13.78 3.78
CA SER A 164 -19.70 -13.29 3.79
C SER A 164 -20.07 -12.72 5.16
N LEU A 165 -19.68 -13.40 6.24
CA LEU A 165 -19.91 -12.97 7.61
C LEU A 165 -19.36 -11.57 7.87
N VAL A 166 -18.10 -11.30 7.52
CA VAL A 166 -17.47 -9.99 7.76
C VAL A 166 -18.18 -8.87 6.97
N ARG A 167 -18.60 -9.17 5.73
CA ARG A 167 -19.40 -8.22 4.93
C ARG A 167 -20.79 -7.98 5.54
N HIS A 168 -21.42 -9.01 6.06
CA HIS A 168 -22.74 -8.89 6.68
C HIS A 168 -22.67 -8.13 8.00
N LEU A 169 -21.67 -8.40 8.84
CA LEU A 169 -21.48 -7.67 10.10
C LEU A 169 -21.33 -6.14 9.93
N SER A 170 -21.00 -5.67 8.72
CA SER A 170 -21.01 -4.23 8.43
C SER A 170 -22.40 -3.57 8.58
N CYS A 171 -23.50 -4.34 8.61
CA CYS A 171 -24.82 -3.81 8.91
C CYS A 171 -24.97 -3.35 10.37
N LEU A 172 -24.12 -3.84 11.26
CA LEU A 172 -24.08 -3.43 12.68
C LEU A 172 -23.26 -2.15 12.89
N ASN A 173 -22.70 -1.54 11.84
CA ASN A 173 -22.04 -0.26 11.91
C ASN A 173 -23.09 0.82 12.24
N PRO A 174 -22.96 1.55 13.40
CA PRO A 174 -23.97 2.54 13.83
C PRO A 174 -24.25 3.62 12.79
N VAL A 175 -23.24 4.04 12.04
CA VAL A 175 -23.41 5.04 10.97
C VAL A 175 -24.30 4.51 9.85
N LYS A 176 -24.10 3.24 9.43
CA LYS A 176 -24.95 2.59 8.42
C LYS A 176 -26.37 2.34 8.94
N MET A 177 -26.48 1.92 10.20
CA MET A 177 -27.78 1.71 10.83
C MET A 177 -28.59 3.02 10.89
N ALA A 178 -27.94 4.14 11.19
CA ALA A 178 -28.58 5.45 11.22
C ALA A 178 -28.98 5.94 9.82
N SER A 179 -28.16 5.67 8.80
CA SER A 179 -28.40 6.14 7.42
C SER A 179 -29.37 5.26 6.62
N ASN A 180 -29.41 3.93 6.87
CA ASN A 180 -30.28 3.00 6.13
C ASN A 180 -30.61 1.74 6.95
N LYS A 181 -31.55 1.91 7.87
CA LYS A 181 -32.02 0.85 8.78
C LYS A 181 -32.59 -0.35 8.04
N GLU A 182 -33.35 -0.13 6.97
CA GLU A 182 -33.99 -1.22 6.21
C GLU A 182 -32.95 -2.10 5.51
N ALA A 183 -32.00 -1.50 4.82
CA ALA A 183 -30.91 -2.25 4.16
C ALA A 183 -30.06 -3.04 5.18
N CYS A 184 -29.81 -2.47 6.36
CA CYS A 184 -29.12 -3.15 7.45
C CYS A 184 -29.93 -4.36 7.95
N SER A 185 -31.23 -4.20 8.15
CA SER A 185 -32.12 -5.29 8.57
C SER A 185 -32.17 -6.45 7.56
N VAL A 186 -32.29 -6.12 6.27
CA VAL A 186 -32.25 -7.13 5.20
C VAL A 186 -30.91 -7.87 5.17
N LYS A 187 -29.81 -7.13 5.33
CA LYS A 187 -28.46 -7.71 5.33
C LYS A 187 -28.23 -8.62 6.53
N PHE A 188 -28.73 -8.24 7.70
CA PHE A 188 -28.67 -9.04 8.92
C PHE A 188 -29.44 -10.37 8.76
N ARG A 189 -30.67 -10.33 8.25
CA ARG A 189 -31.51 -11.52 8.04
C ARG A 189 -30.94 -12.50 6.99
N LYS A 190 -30.16 -12.01 6.02
CA LYS A 190 -29.50 -12.85 5.00
C LYS A 190 -28.25 -13.58 5.51
N SER A 191 -27.88 -13.40 6.77
CA SER A 191 -26.73 -14.07 7.40
C SER A 191 -27.20 -15.21 8.28
N PRO A 192 -27.34 -16.43 7.76
CA PRO A 192 -27.78 -17.58 8.55
C PRO A 192 -26.87 -17.85 9.75
N GLU A 193 -25.59 -17.48 9.63
CA GLU A 193 -24.57 -17.64 10.69
C GLU A 193 -24.71 -16.65 11.86
N ILE A 194 -25.54 -15.59 11.73
CA ILE A 194 -25.80 -14.59 12.79
C ILE A 194 -27.17 -14.81 13.42
N ALA A 195 -28.10 -15.46 12.70
CA ALA A 195 -29.49 -15.66 13.11
C ALA A 195 -29.72 -16.97 13.85
N SER A 196 -28.73 -17.84 13.91
CA SER A 196 -28.70 -19.09 14.72
C SER A 196 -28.00 -18.87 16.05
#